data_924df30254b847934f6bf9c04fb3d10e
#
_entry.id   924df30254b847934f6bf9c04fb3d10e
#
_cell.length_a   1.000
_cell.length_b   1.000
_cell.length_c   1.000
_cell.angle_alpha   90.00
_cell.angle_beta   90.00
_cell.angle_gamma   90.00
#
_symmetry.space_group_name_H-M   'P 1'
#
loop_
_entity.id
_entity.type
_entity.pdbx_description
1 polymer ?
#
loop_
_entity_poly.entity_id
_entity_poly.type
_entity_poly.pdbx_seq_one_letter_code
_entity_poly.pdbx_strand_id
1 'polypeptide(L)'
;MTIWFDMDGTIADLYSVENWLPMLRAYDPAPYALAKPLVHMATFARLLHKAQANGYKVGVISWGSKCSTPAYDAAVTAAKVAWLRKHLPSVKWDEIHVVPYGTPKQSFAQSDADVLFDDEEKNRSNWTGTAYDVDNIFGVLASLR
;
A
#
# COMPACT_ATOMS: atom_id res chain seq x y z
N MET A 1 -3.99 -6.70 -16.24
CA MET A 1 -3.30 -5.56 -15.61
C MET A 1 -3.62 -5.51 -14.15
N THR A 2 -2.61 -5.32 -13.33
CA THR A 2 -2.75 -5.17 -11.88
C THR A 2 -2.46 -3.74 -11.47
N ILE A 3 -3.26 -3.21 -10.56
CA ILE A 3 -3.08 -1.89 -9.96
C ILE A 3 -2.52 -2.11 -8.56
N TRP A 4 -1.32 -1.61 -8.33
CA TRP A 4 -0.57 -1.80 -7.10
C TRP A 4 -0.57 -0.54 -6.26
N PHE A 5 -0.68 -0.72 -4.95
CA PHE A 5 -0.64 0.38 -3.98
C PHE A 5 0.43 0.12 -2.93
N ASP A 6 1.25 1.13 -2.67
CA ASP A 6 2.01 1.23 -1.43
C ASP A 6 1.05 1.56 -0.27
N MET A 7 1.46 1.34 0.97
CA MET A 7 0.63 1.67 2.14
C MET A 7 1.09 2.94 2.83
N ASP A 8 2.28 2.92 3.45
CA ASP A 8 2.75 4.02 4.30
C ASP A 8 3.05 5.27 3.48
N GLY A 9 2.35 6.37 3.77
CA GLY A 9 2.45 7.61 3.01
C GLY A 9 1.63 7.65 1.72
N THR A 10 0.97 6.54 1.35
CA THR A 10 0.13 6.44 0.16
C THR A 10 -1.34 6.32 0.52
N ILE A 11 -1.74 5.28 1.24
CA ILE A 11 -3.12 5.10 1.70
C ILE A 11 -3.26 5.15 3.21
N ALA A 12 -2.17 4.92 3.95
CA ALA A 12 -2.09 4.94 5.41
C ALA A 12 -1.11 6.02 5.87
N ASP A 13 -1.54 6.86 6.82
CA ASP A 13 -0.75 7.99 7.32
C ASP A 13 0.10 7.59 8.52
N LEU A 14 1.09 6.73 8.27
CA LEU A 14 2.03 6.30 9.30
C LEU A 14 2.78 7.49 9.91
N TYR A 15 3.23 8.41 9.07
CA TYR A 15 4.15 9.48 9.47
C TYR A 15 3.50 10.56 10.32
N SER A 16 2.18 10.59 10.41
CA SER A 16 1.44 11.47 11.32
C SER A 16 1.11 10.83 12.66
N VAL A 17 1.43 9.55 12.85
CA VAL A 17 1.28 8.90 14.14
C VAL A 17 2.33 9.46 15.11
N GLU A 18 1.88 9.94 16.27
CA GLU A 18 2.79 10.48 17.29
C GLU A 18 3.78 9.41 17.72
N ASN A 19 5.07 9.78 17.76
CA ASN A 19 6.18 8.90 18.14
C ASN A 19 6.35 7.66 17.24
N TRP A 20 5.90 7.70 16.00
CA TRP A 20 5.99 6.54 15.11
C TRP A 20 7.42 6.01 14.97
N LEU A 21 8.41 6.89 14.81
CA LEU A 21 9.79 6.46 14.58
C LEU A 21 10.43 5.84 15.86
N PRO A 22 10.35 6.48 17.06
CA PRO A 22 10.81 5.82 18.28
C PRO A 22 10.13 4.48 18.55
N MET A 23 8.83 4.36 18.23
CA MET A 23 8.09 3.11 18.41
C MET A 23 8.59 2.01 17.46
N LEU A 24 8.84 2.33 16.20
CA LEU A 24 9.44 1.38 15.27
C LEU A 24 10.83 0.92 15.74
N ARG A 25 11.63 1.85 16.22
CA ARG A 25 12.96 1.54 16.78
C ARG A 25 12.91 0.66 18.02
N ALA A 26 11.80 0.70 18.75
CA ALA A 26 11.53 -0.16 19.89
C ALA A 26 10.80 -1.46 19.52
N TYR A 27 10.67 -1.76 18.24
CA TYR A 27 9.97 -2.93 17.71
C TYR A 27 8.49 -2.99 18.12
N ASP A 28 7.83 -1.83 18.17
CA ASP A 28 6.42 -1.72 18.45
C ASP A 28 5.64 -1.59 17.13
N PRO A 29 4.71 -2.50 16.80
CA PRO A 29 3.92 -2.43 15.57
C PRO A 29 2.74 -1.46 15.64
N ALA A 30 2.47 -0.86 16.80
CA ALA A 30 1.29 0.00 17.02
C ALA A 30 1.14 1.14 16.00
N PRO A 31 2.19 1.83 15.53
CA PRO A 31 2.03 2.89 14.55
C PRO A 31 1.33 2.42 13.26
N TYR A 32 1.59 1.20 12.82
CA TYR A 32 0.94 0.65 11.63
C TYR A 32 -0.55 0.40 11.84
N ALA A 33 -0.95 0.04 13.06
CA ALA A 33 -2.35 -0.15 13.42
C ALA A 33 -3.09 1.18 13.63
N LEU A 34 -2.39 2.20 14.14
CA LEU A 34 -2.95 3.50 14.52
C LEU A 34 -3.03 4.49 13.36
N ALA A 35 -2.35 4.23 12.24
CA ALA A 35 -2.33 5.12 11.10
C ALA A 35 -3.74 5.40 10.60
N LYS A 36 -4.01 6.68 10.30
CA LYS A 36 -5.30 7.09 9.72
C LYS A 36 -5.25 6.93 8.20
N PRO A 37 -6.42 6.74 7.55
CA PRO A 37 -6.47 6.78 6.10
C PRO A 37 -6.03 8.13 5.52
N LEU A 38 -5.26 8.10 4.45
CA LEU A 38 -4.86 9.29 3.68
C LEU A 38 -5.87 9.66 2.59
N VAL A 39 -6.72 8.74 2.21
CA VAL A 39 -7.75 8.93 1.18
C VAL A 39 -9.12 8.61 1.74
N HIS A 40 -10.18 9.13 1.11
CA HIS A 40 -11.55 8.84 1.53
C HIS A 40 -11.87 7.37 1.26
N MET A 41 -12.06 6.58 2.31
CA MET A 41 -12.13 5.12 2.20
C MET A 41 -13.35 4.63 1.42
N ALA A 42 -14.53 5.24 1.61
CA ALA A 42 -15.73 4.83 0.88
C ALA A 42 -15.58 5.06 -0.64
N THR A 43 -15.01 6.18 -1.04
CA THR A 43 -14.72 6.48 -2.45
C THR A 43 -13.67 5.52 -3.00
N PHE A 44 -12.63 5.28 -2.24
CA PHE A 44 -11.56 4.37 -2.63
C PHE A 44 -12.09 2.95 -2.85
N ALA A 45 -12.85 2.42 -1.88
CA ALA A 45 -13.46 1.09 -2.00
C ALA A 45 -14.36 0.99 -3.24
N ARG A 46 -15.19 1.99 -3.50
CA ARG A 46 -16.06 2.03 -4.68
C ARG A 46 -15.27 1.98 -5.98
N LEU A 47 -14.19 2.75 -6.06
CA LEU A 47 -13.34 2.78 -7.26
C LEU A 47 -12.59 1.45 -7.45
N LEU A 48 -12.14 0.83 -6.36
CA LEU A 48 -11.50 -0.49 -6.44
C LEU A 48 -12.48 -1.57 -6.88
N HIS A 49 -13.71 -1.55 -6.36
CA HIS A 49 -14.77 -2.48 -6.82
C HIS A 49 -15.04 -2.33 -8.31
N LYS A 50 -15.13 -1.08 -8.78
CA LYS A 50 -15.32 -0.79 -10.22
C LYS A 50 -14.17 -1.34 -11.05
N ALA A 51 -12.93 -1.11 -10.60
CA ALA A 51 -11.76 -1.63 -11.31
C ALA A 51 -11.78 -3.16 -11.40
N GLN A 52 -12.06 -3.84 -10.31
CA GLN A 52 -12.14 -5.30 -10.28
C GLN A 52 -13.29 -5.81 -11.17
N ALA A 53 -14.44 -5.15 -11.16
CA ALA A 53 -15.57 -5.49 -12.04
C ALA A 53 -15.20 -5.35 -13.52
N ASN A 54 -14.28 -4.45 -13.84
CA ASN A 54 -13.78 -4.23 -15.21
C ASN A 54 -12.59 -5.15 -15.56
N GLY A 55 -12.25 -6.11 -14.71
CA GLY A 55 -11.22 -7.11 -14.98
C GLY A 55 -9.82 -6.76 -14.49
N TYR A 56 -9.65 -5.63 -13.81
CA TYR A 56 -8.37 -5.30 -13.19
C TYR A 56 -8.18 -6.05 -11.88
N LYS A 57 -6.95 -6.46 -11.59
CA LYS A 57 -6.57 -6.92 -10.27
C LYS A 57 -6.10 -5.74 -9.42
N VAL A 58 -6.27 -5.84 -8.12
CA VAL A 58 -5.79 -4.84 -7.17
C VAL A 58 -4.89 -5.50 -6.13
N GLY A 59 -3.74 -4.91 -5.88
CA GLY A 59 -2.76 -5.48 -4.98
C GLY A 59 -2.03 -4.41 -4.16
N VAL A 60 -1.38 -4.88 -3.11
CA VAL A 60 -0.55 -4.06 -2.22
C VAL A 60 0.88 -4.57 -2.25
N ILE A 61 1.82 -3.65 -2.38
CA ILE A 61 3.25 -3.92 -2.17
C ILE A 61 3.74 -2.90 -1.13
N SER A 62 4.00 -3.36 0.07
CA SER A 62 4.41 -2.51 1.19
C SER A 62 5.72 -3.01 1.80
N TRP A 63 6.62 -2.08 2.09
CA TRP A 63 7.84 -2.41 2.80
C TRP A 63 7.58 -2.56 4.30
N GLY A 64 8.26 -3.53 4.92
CA GLY A 64 8.39 -3.60 6.36
C GLY A 64 9.25 -2.48 6.92
N SER A 65 9.48 -2.49 8.23
CA SER A 65 10.31 -1.51 8.92
C SER A 65 11.80 -1.72 8.62
N LYS A 66 12.56 -0.64 8.58
CA LYS A 66 14.04 -0.70 8.61
C LYS A 66 14.55 -1.45 9.85
N CYS A 67 13.92 -1.22 11.01
CA CYS A 67 14.20 -1.97 12.23
C CYS A 67 13.51 -3.32 12.10
N SER A 68 14.27 -4.37 11.80
CA SER A 68 13.73 -5.66 11.41
C SER A 68 14.27 -6.78 12.29
N THR A 69 13.34 -7.58 12.79
CA THR A 69 13.59 -8.92 13.33
C THR A 69 12.49 -9.84 12.78
N PRO A 70 12.68 -11.16 12.72
CA PRO A 70 11.62 -12.04 12.23
C PRO A 70 10.29 -11.89 12.99
N ALA A 71 10.34 -11.73 14.31
CA ALA A 71 9.15 -11.54 15.14
C ALA A 71 8.47 -10.19 14.85
N TYR A 72 9.24 -9.12 14.71
CA TYR A 72 8.71 -7.80 14.40
C TYR A 72 8.12 -7.75 13.00
N ASP A 73 8.80 -8.32 12.02
CA ASP A 73 8.31 -8.38 10.64
C ASP A 73 6.95 -9.10 10.56
N ALA A 74 6.80 -10.19 11.30
CA ALA A 74 5.52 -10.89 11.39
C ALA A 74 4.42 -10.02 12.03
N ALA A 75 4.75 -9.28 13.09
CA ALA A 75 3.83 -8.37 13.77
C ALA A 75 3.43 -7.19 12.87
N VAL A 76 4.38 -6.61 12.13
CA VAL A 76 4.13 -5.52 11.17
C VAL A 76 3.23 -6.01 10.03
N THR A 77 3.50 -7.17 9.47
CA THR A 77 2.67 -7.78 8.43
C THR A 77 1.24 -7.98 8.92
N ALA A 78 1.07 -8.56 10.11
CA ALA A 78 -0.25 -8.76 10.70
C ALA A 78 -1.00 -7.44 10.92
N ALA A 79 -0.31 -6.40 11.40
CA ALA A 79 -0.87 -5.07 11.62
C ALA A 79 -1.34 -4.43 10.30
N LYS A 80 -0.55 -4.53 9.24
CA LYS A 80 -0.90 -3.98 7.93
C LYS A 80 -2.09 -4.71 7.30
N VAL A 81 -2.13 -6.02 7.37
CA VAL A 81 -3.27 -6.80 6.86
C VAL A 81 -4.54 -6.48 7.66
N ALA A 82 -4.44 -6.39 8.98
CA ALA A 82 -5.56 -6.00 9.84
C ALA A 82 -6.06 -4.59 9.52
N TRP A 83 -5.16 -3.65 9.24
CA TRP A 83 -5.49 -2.28 8.83
C TRP A 83 -6.33 -2.26 7.54
N LEU A 84 -5.91 -3.03 6.53
CA LEU A 84 -6.66 -3.15 5.28
C LEU A 84 -8.07 -3.72 5.51
N ARG A 85 -8.20 -4.74 6.35
CA ARG A 85 -9.48 -5.34 6.70
C ARG A 85 -10.39 -4.39 7.50
N LYS A 86 -9.80 -3.57 8.37
CA LYS A 86 -10.54 -2.61 9.18
C LYS A 86 -11.08 -1.44 8.34
N HIS A 87 -10.24 -0.87 7.47
CA HIS A 87 -10.57 0.35 6.73
C HIS A 87 -11.20 0.09 5.36
N LEU A 88 -10.95 -1.08 4.79
CA LEU A 88 -11.44 -1.49 3.47
C LEU A 88 -12.03 -2.91 3.55
N PRO A 89 -13.03 -3.14 4.44
CA PRO A 89 -13.52 -4.50 4.70
C PRO A 89 -14.22 -5.14 3.50
N SER A 90 -14.75 -4.33 2.57
CA SER A 90 -15.44 -4.81 1.38
C SER A 90 -14.51 -5.10 0.21
N VAL A 91 -13.25 -4.70 0.28
CA VAL A 91 -12.28 -4.90 -0.80
C VAL A 91 -11.63 -6.27 -0.63
N LYS A 92 -11.75 -7.11 -1.65
CA LYS A 92 -11.04 -8.38 -1.72
C LYS A 92 -9.77 -8.17 -2.52
N TRP A 93 -8.66 -7.94 -1.82
CA TRP A 93 -7.36 -7.76 -2.44
C TRP A 93 -6.94 -9.03 -3.16
N ASP A 94 -6.54 -8.92 -4.41
CA ASP A 94 -6.03 -10.07 -5.18
C ASP A 94 -4.69 -10.52 -4.66
N GLU A 95 -3.82 -9.58 -4.26
CA GLU A 95 -2.52 -9.86 -3.69
C GLU A 95 -2.16 -8.80 -2.63
N ILE A 96 -1.55 -9.25 -1.54
CA ILE A 96 -0.97 -8.38 -0.51
C ILE A 96 0.46 -8.87 -0.25
N HIS A 97 1.44 -8.02 -0.55
CA HIS A 97 2.84 -8.29 -0.30
C HIS A 97 3.39 -7.29 0.71
N VAL A 98 3.75 -7.77 1.89
CA VAL A 98 4.53 -7.03 2.87
C VAL A 98 5.93 -7.63 2.86
N VAL A 99 6.88 -6.86 2.37
CA VAL A 99 8.23 -7.35 2.02
C VAL A 99 9.29 -6.60 2.80
N PRO A 100 10.52 -7.14 2.92
CA PRO A 100 11.59 -6.45 3.62
C PRO A 100 11.84 -5.05 3.06
N TYR A 101 12.21 -4.11 3.94
CA TYR A 101 12.53 -2.75 3.57
C TYR A 101 13.59 -2.73 2.46
N GLY A 102 13.33 -1.97 1.41
CA GLY A 102 14.24 -1.82 0.28
C GLY A 102 14.07 -2.88 -0.82
N THR A 103 13.18 -3.84 -0.65
CA THR A 103 12.88 -4.82 -1.73
C THR A 103 12.43 -4.08 -2.99
N PRO A 104 13.02 -4.37 -4.16
CA PRO A 104 12.60 -3.74 -5.42
C PRO A 104 11.13 -4.04 -5.73
N LYS A 105 10.28 -3.02 -5.69
CA LYS A 105 8.83 -3.19 -5.94
C LYS A 105 8.56 -3.60 -7.38
N GLN A 106 9.37 -3.17 -8.33
CA GLN A 106 9.25 -3.54 -9.74
C GLN A 106 9.38 -5.05 -9.98
N SER A 107 9.96 -5.80 -9.05
CA SER A 107 10.05 -7.26 -9.16
C SER A 107 8.68 -7.95 -9.02
N PHE A 108 7.67 -7.25 -8.52
CA PHE A 108 6.30 -7.76 -8.39
C PHE A 108 5.43 -7.43 -9.59
N ALA A 109 5.87 -6.55 -10.49
CA ALA A 109 5.13 -6.24 -11.71
C ALA A 109 4.95 -7.51 -12.54
N GLN A 110 3.71 -7.76 -12.94
CA GLN A 110 3.34 -8.95 -13.74
C GLN A 110 3.32 -8.64 -15.24
N SER A 111 3.24 -7.35 -15.58
CA SER A 111 3.33 -6.86 -16.95
C SER A 111 3.74 -5.39 -16.96
N ASP A 112 4.17 -4.91 -18.13
CA ASP A 112 4.49 -3.48 -18.32
C ASP A 112 3.24 -2.58 -18.27
N ALA A 113 2.05 -3.17 -18.33
CA ALA A 113 0.78 -2.45 -18.18
C ALA A 113 0.42 -2.20 -16.72
N ASP A 114 1.07 -2.85 -15.77
CA ASP A 114 0.79 -2.68 -14.34
C ASP A 114 1.08 -1.26 -13.89
N VAL A 115 0.23 -0.76 -12.98
CA VAL A 115 0.30 0.60 -12.45
C VAL A 115 0.68 0.52 -10.97
N LEU A 116 1.54 1.44 -10.52
CA LEU A 116 1.92 1.59 -9.12
C LEU A 116 1.52 2.98 -8.61
N PHE A 117 0.93 3.03 -7.43
CA PHE A 117 0.77 4.25 -6.63
C PHE A 117 1.70 4.19 -5.43
N ASP A 118 2.64 5.13 -5.36
CA ASP A 118 3.65 5.17 -4.31
C ASP A 118 4.07 6.63 -4.08
N ASP A 119 4.22 7.03 -2.82
CA ASP A 119 4.65 8.38 -2.46
C ASP A 119 6.15 8.62 -2.67
N GLU A 120 6.94 7.56 -2.79
CA GLU A 120 8.38 7.66 -2.99
C GLU A 120 8.76 7.73 -4.47
N GLU A 121 9.45 8.82 -4.85
CA GLU A 121 9.91 9.03 -6.21
C GLU A 121 10.82 7.89 -6.70
N LYS A 122 11.71 7.38 -5.86
CA LYS A 122 12.60 6.28 -6.21
C LYS A 122 11.84 5.03 -6.66
N ASN A 123 10.78 4.69 -5.95
CA ASN A 123 9.95 3.54 -6.31
C ASN A 123 9.19 3.80 -7.61
N ARG A 124 8.68 5.01 -7.80
CA ARG A 124 8.02 5.36 -9.06
C ARG A 124 8.99 5.33 -10.25
N SER A 125 10.20 5.85 -10.07
CA SER A 125 11.21 5.88 -11.13
C SER A 125 11.70 4.48 -11.54
N ASN A 126 11.73 3.55 -10.59
CA ASN A 126 12.19 2.17 -10.83
C ASN A 126 11.09 1.24 -11.34
N TRP A 127 9.83 1.70 -11.32
CA TRP A 127 8.71 0.90 -11.81
C TRP A 127 8.76 0.80 -13.34
N THR A 128 8.53 -0.41 -13.88
CA THR A 128 8.63 -0.65 -15.33
C THR A 128 7.43 -0.14 -16.12
N GLY A 129 6.25 -0.16 -15.50
CA GLY A 129 5.03 0.40 -16.09
C GLY A 129 4.84 1.87 -15.75
N THR A 130 3.59 2.29 -15.61
CA THR A 130 3.25 3.66 -15.21
C THR A 130 3.12 3.73 -13.69
N ALA A 131 3.77 4.72 -13.09
CA ALA A 131 3.67 4.97 -11.66
C ALA A 131 3.21 6.40 -11.38
N TYR A 132 2.43 6.56 -10.32
CA TYR A 132 1.82 7.83 -9.92
C TYR A 132 2.05 8.13 -8.45
N ASP A 133 2.09 9.42 -8.11
CA ASP A 133 2.01 9.89 -6.74
C ASP A 133 0.57 9.77 -6.19
N VAL A 134 0.43 9.91 -4.88
CA VAL A 134 -0.85 9.72 -4.17
C VAL A 134 -1.97 10.63 -4.64
N ASP A 135 -1.67 11.84 -5.08
CA ASP A 135 -2.67 12.81 -5.52
C ASP A 135 -3.44 12.33 -6.76
N ASN A 136 -2.91 11.37 -7.48
CA ASN A 136 -3.48 10.88 -8.73
C ASN A 136 -4.37 9.64 -8.56
N ILE A 137 -4.49 9.09 -7.34
CA ILE A 137 -5.20 7.82 -7.12
C ILE A 137 -6.62 7.88 -7.67
N PHE A 138 -7.43 8.81 -7.20
CA PHE A 138 -8.84 8.85 -7.57
C PHE A 138 -9.05 9.20 -9.04
N GLY A 139 -8.29 10.14 -9.56
CA GLY A 139 -8.39 10.53 -10.96
C GLY A 139 -8.05 9.39 -11.92
N VAL A 140 -6.98 8.67 -11.63
CA VAL A 140 -6.56 7.51 -12.45
C VAL A 140 -7.58 6.39 -12.35
N LEU A 141 -8.00 6.00 -11.13
CA LEU A 141 -8.98 4.93 -10.95
C LEU A 141 -10.31 5.25 -11.63
N ALA A 142 -10.77 6.50 -11.56
CA ALA A 142 -12.01 6.91 -12.21
C ALA A 142 -11.92 6.87 -13.74
N SER A 143 -10.71 7.00 -14.30
CA SER A 143 -10.49 7.00 -15.77
C SER A 143 -10.36 5.59 -16.35
N LEU A 144 -10.17 4.57 -15.54
CA LEU A 144 -10.05 3.19 -16.01
C LEU A 144 -11.36 2.66 -16.58
N ARG A 145 -11.26 1.93 -17.66
CA ARG A 145 -12.41 1.36 -18.38
C ARG A 145 -12.28 -0.14 -18.57
#